data_5cdfffa1c541a05409347085bd46762f
#
_entry.id   5cdfffa1c541a05409347085bd46762f
#
_cell.length_a   1.000
_cell.length_b   1.000
_cell.length_c   1.000
_cell.angle_alpha   90.00
_cell.angle_beta   90.00
_cell.angle_gamma   90.00
#
_symmetry.space_group_name_H-M   'P 1'
#
loop_
_entity.id
_entity.type
_entity.pdbx_description
1 polymer ?
#
loop_
_entity_poly.entity_id
_entity_poly.type
_entity_poly.pdbx_seq_one_letter_code
_entity_poly.pdbx_strand_id
1 'polypeptide(L)'
;MGASRLLAFYGDDFTGSTDAMEALAQSGLRTVLFLSAPSRELLDARFADIRCVGVAGTSRAMSPAEMDAELAPVLRALRDVGAPILHYKVCSTFDSSPTIGSIGHVIDMARRDLVDGRTISVLAGSPPLRRYTVFGQHFAAAGDEIHRLDRHPTMSRHPATPMDEADLRVHLSRQTSASSALMNVVDLDGDTAHVDARFAARMRERPDLLLYDVLDDARLRAAGRLIWEESQRAPHFAVGSSGVGYALTAHWRATGMIPAARAVLPPIAPVKQLLVMS
;
A
#
# COMPACT_ATOMS: atom_id res chain seq x y z
N MET A 1 -22.33 -16.08 10.20
CA MET A 1 -21.59 -14.80 10.27
C MET A 1 -20.63 -14.76 9.10
N GLY A 2 -20.67 -13.73 8.25
CA GLY A 2 -19.73 -13.57 7.15
C GLY A 2 -18.30 -13.47 7.65
N ALA A 3 -17.32 -13.82 6.81
CA ALA A 3 -15.91 -13.70 7.15
C ALA A 3 -15.55 -12.23 7.40
N SER A 4 -14.84 -11.93 8.48
CA SER A 4 -14.37 -10.57 8.78
C SER A 4 -13.43 -10.09 7.66
N ARG A 5 -13.73 -8.95 7.06
CA ARG A 5 -12.88 -8.31 6.07
C ARG A 5 -11.62 -7.76 6.73
N LEU A 6 -10.47 -7.90 6.05
CA LEU A 6 -9.16 -7.51 6.60
C LEU A 6 -8.61 -6.24 5.96
N LEU A 7 -8.88 -6.05 4.67
CA LEU A 7 -8.32 -4.96 3.89
C LEU A 7 -9.30 -4.49 2.81
N ALA A 8 -9.48 -3.19 2.72
CA ALA A 8 -10.05 -2.54 1.53
C ALA A 8 -8.95 -1.73 0.84
N PHE A 9 -8.92 -1.68 -0.50
CA PHE A 9 -7.91 -0.90 -1.20
C PHE A 9 -8.46 -0.24 -2.47
N TYR A 10 -7.88 0.90 -2.80
CA TYR A 10 -8.00 1.54 -4.10
C TYR A 10 -6.64 1.54 -4.77
N GLY A 11 -6.54 1.04 -5.98
CA GLY A 11 -5.32 1.13 -6.78
C GLY A 11 -5.36 2.31 -7.73
N ASP A 12 -4.29 3.08 -7.78
CA ASP A 12 -4.18 4.30 -8.57
C ASP A 12 -4.07 4.04 -10.08
N ASP A 13 -3.80 2.78 -10.47
CA ASP A 13 -3.86 2.27 -11.85
C ASP A 13 -4.30 0.80 -11.89
N PHE A 14 -4.69 0.30 -13.07
CA PHE A 14 -5.17 -1.06 -13.23
C PHE A 14 -4.11 -2.12 -12.97
N THR A 15 -2.90 -1.93 -13.48
CA THR A 15 -1.77 -2.87 -13.28
C THR A 15 -1.40 -2.97 -11.80
N GLY A 16 -1.28 -1.84 -11.12
CA GLY A 16 -1.02 -1.82 -9.68
C GLY A 16 -2.16 -2.40 -8.86
N SER A 17 -3.40 -2.25 -9.29
CA SER A 17 -4.56 -2.85 -8.63
C SER A 17 -4.54 -4.37 -8.70
N THR A 18 -4.18 -4.94 -9.86
CA THR A 18 -4.03 -6.40 -10.02
C THR A 18 -2.83 -6.94 -9.26
N ASP A 19 -1.71 -6.20 -9.19
CA ASP A 19 -0.54 -6.53 -8.35
C ASP A 19 -0.91 -6.63 -6.87
N ALA A 20 -1.69 -5.67 -6.35
CA ALA A 20 -2.18 -5.73 -4.98
C ALA A 20 -3.13 -6.92 -4.75
N MET A 21 -4.05 -7.17 -5.68
CA MET A 21 -4.94 -8.33 -5.62
C MET A 21 -4.14 -9.64 -5.62
N GLU A 22 -3.12 -9.76 -6.48
CA GLU A 22 -2.27 -10.93 -6.59
C GLU A 22 -1.51 -11.21 -5.28
N ALA A 23 -0.89 -10.20 -4.68
CA ALA A 23 -0.17 -10.32 -3.41
C ALA A 23 -1.06 -10.91 -2.30
N LEU A 24 -2.31 -10.48 -2.24
CA LEU A 24 -3.30 -10.97 -1.28
C LEU A 24 -3.81 -12.38 -1.62
N ALA A 25 -4.16 -12.61 -2.89
CA ALA A 25 -4.70 -13.90 -3.36
C ALA A 25 -3.66 -15.03 -3.24
N GLN A 26 -2.41 -14.79 -3.60
CA GLN A 26 -1.31 -15.76 -3.41
C GLN A 26 -1.07 -16.11 -1.93
N SER A 27 -1.48 -15.23 -1.02
CA SER A 27 -1.43 -15.50 0.41
C SER A 27 -2.63 -16.31 0.93
N GLY A 28 -3.53 -16.77 0.04
CA GLY A 28 -4.71 -17.56 0.36
C GLY A 28 -5.91 -16.73 0.80
N LEU A 29 -5.87 -15.41 0.62
CA LEU A 29 -7.00 -14.53 0.94
C LEU A 29 -7.94 -14.42 -0.25
N ARG A 30 -9.23 -14.71 -0.04
CA ARG A 30 -10.25 -14.45 -1.05
C ARG A 30 -10.37 -12.95 -1.27
N THR A 31 -9.95 -12.50 -2.44
CA THR A 31 -9.86 -11.09 -2.82
C THR A 31 -10.70 -10.85 -4.07
N VAL A 32 -11.41 -9.74 -4.11
CA VAL A 32 -12.16 -9.30 -5.30
C VAL A 32 -11.72 -7.89 -5.67
N LEU A 33 -11.60 -7.65 -6.97
CA LEU A 33 -11.28 -6.35 -7.55
C LEU A 33 -12.45 -5.87 -8.41
N PHE A 34 -12.99 -4.72 -8.08
CA PHE A 34 -14.08 -4.04 -8.79
C PHE A 34 -13.53 -2.90 -9.66
N LEU A 35 -14.25 -2.55 -10.71
CA LEU A 35 -13.97 -1.37 -11.55
C LEU A 35 -14.70 -0.10 -11.06
N SER A 36 -15.58 -0.25 -10.08
CA SER A 36 -16.27 0.84 -9.40
C SER A 36 -16.56 0.43 -7.96
N ALA A 37 -16.78 1.38 -7.08
CA ALA A 37 -17.02 1.10 -5.67
C ALA A 37 -18.29 0.21 -5.51
N PRO A 38 -18.15 -1.00 -4.90
CA PRO A 38 -19.28 -1.88 -4.66
C PRO A 38 -20.16 -1.35 -3.52
N SER A 39 -21.46 -1.58 -3.60
CA SER A 39 -22.33 -1.33 -2.46
C SER A 39 -22.16 -2.42 -1.39
N ARG A 40 -22.47 -2.07 -0.14
CA ARG A 40 -22.41 -3.02 0.98
C ARG A 40 -23.38 -4.19 0.76
N GLU A 41 -24.57 -3.90 0.22
CA GLU A 41 -25.57 -4.92 -0.07
C GLU A 41 -25.06 -5.95 -1.10
N LEU A 42 -24.38 -5.48 -2.15
CA LEU A 42 -23.76 -6.35 -3.14
C LEU A 42 -22.70 -7.25 -2.49
N LEU A 43 -21.86 -6.66 -1.63
CA LEU A 43 -20.81 -7.41 -0.94
C LEU A 43 -21.38 -8.45 0.01
N ASP A 44 -22.41 -8.12 0.77
CA ASP A 44 -23.02 -9.04 1.74
C ASP A 44 -23.84 -10.13 1.05
N ALA A 45 -24.49 -9.83 -0.09
CA ALA A 45 -25.31 -10.80 -0.83
C ALA A 45 -24.50 -11.79 -1.68
N ARG A 46 -23.40 -11.34 -2.31
CA ARG A 46 -22.67 -12.14 -3.31
C ARG A 46 -21.22 -12.45 -2.94
N PHE A 47 -20.64 -11.74 -1.98
CA PHE A 47 -19.24 -11.78 -1.63
C PHE A 47 -19.03 -11.84 -0.11
N ALA A 48 -19.93 -12.54 0.62
CA ALA A 48 -19.92 -12.60 2.08
C ALA A 48 -18.66 -13.26 2.68
N ASP A 49 -17.95 -14.05 1.90
CA ASP A 49 -16.75 -14.80 2.31
C ASP A 49 -15.42 -14.16 1.85
N ILE A 50 -15.47 -13.02 1.15
CA ILE A 50 -14.24 -12.32 0.78
C ILE A 50 -13.61 -11.63 1.99
N ARG A 51 -12.28 -11.64 1.99
CA ARG A 51 -11.46 -11.05 3.05
C ARG A 51 -10.88 -9.68 2.63
N CYS A 52 -10.68 -9.48 1.33
CA CYS A 52 -10.12 -8.25 0.79
C CYS A 52 -10.95 -7.73 -0.38
N VAL A 53 -11.18 -6.42 -0.41
CA VAL A 53 -11.97 -5.73 -1.43
C VAL A 53 -11.13 -4.64 -2.06
N GLY A 54 -10.97 -4.68 -3.38
CA GLY A 54 -10.25 -3.66 -4.15
C GLY A 54 -11.14 -2.92 -5.14
N VAL A 55 -10.78 -1.69 -5.44
CA VAL A 55 -11.28 -0.93 -6.59
C VAL A 55 -10.10 -0.53 -7.45
N ALA A 56 -10.15 -0.85 -8.74
CA ALA A 56 -9.16 -0.44 -9.72
C ALA A 56 -9.53 0.93 -10.28
N GLY A 57 -8.61 1.88 -10.14
CA GLY A 57 -8.80 3.25 -10.59
C GLY A 57 -7.73 3.74 -11.56
N THR A 58 -7.74 5.03 -11.85
CA THR A 58 -6.85 5.69 -12.81
C THR A 58 -6.27 7.00 -12.27
N SER A 59 -6.31 7.20 -10.95
CA SER A 59 -5.94 8.47 -10.31
C SER A 59 -4.46 8.84 -10.47
N ARG A 60 -3.59 7.90 -10.86
CA ARG A 60 -2.18 8.18 -11.17
C ARG A 60 -2.00 9.22 -12.29
N ALA A 61 -2.95 9.30 -13.22
CA ALA A 61 -2.90 10.24 -14.35
C ALA A 61 -3.73 11.53 -14.10
N MET A 62 -4.36 11.67 -12.94
CA MET A 62 -5.27 12.76 -12.62
C MET A 62 -4.56 13.95 -11.99
N SER A 63 -5.08 15.15 -12.26
CA SER A 63 -4.80 16.34 -11.48
C SER A 63 -5.46 16.26 -10.10
N PRO A 64 -5.03 17.05 -9.09
CA PRO A 64 -5.66 17.08 -7.77
C PRO A 64 -7.18 17.33 -7.81
N ALA A 65 -7.65 18.22 -8.69
CA ALA A 65 -9.08 18.51 -8.81
C ALA A 65 -9.89 17.31 -9.36
N GLU A 66 -9.33 16.56 -10.31
CA GLU A 66 -9.95 15.33 -10.81
C GLU A 66 -9.91 14.22 -9.74
N MET A 67 -8.82 14.15 -8.95
CA MET A 67 -8.71 13.22 -7.84
C MET A 67 -9.75 13.50 -6.75
N ASP A 68 -10.04 14.76 -6.42
CA ASP A 68 -11.11 15.11 -5.47
C ASP A 68 -12.47 14.56 -5.92
N ALA A 69 -12.81 14.72 -7.19
CA ALA A 69 -14.07 14.25 -7.74
C ALA A 69 -14.17 12.72 -7.76
N GLU A 70 -13.12 12.05 -8.19
CA GLU A 70 -13.05 10.58 -8.34
C GLU A 70 -12.92 9.87 -7.00
N LEU A 71 -11.95 10.28 -6.17
CA LEU A 71 -11.56 9.52 -4.98
C LEU A 71 -12.49 9.72 -3.79
N ALA A 72 -13.08 10.91 -3.61
CA ALA A 72 -13.88 11.17 -2.42
C ALA A 72 -15.07 10.21 -2.25
N PRO A 73 -15.88 9.90 -3.27
CA PRO A 73 -16.95 8.91 -3.15
C PRO A 73 -16.43 7.48 -3.00
N VAL A 74 -15.35 7.12 -3.72
CA VAL A 74 -14.79 5.75 -3.71
C VAL A 74 -14.14 5.43 -2.37
N LEU A 75 -13.34 6.34 -1.81
CA LEU A 75 -12.69 6.13 -0.52
C LEU A 75 -13.72 6.05 0.62
N ARG A 76 -14.80 6.83 0.57
CA ARG A 76 -15.92 6.70 1.53
C ARG A 76 -16.58 5.33 1.42
N ALA A 77 -16.92 4.88 0.21
CA ALA A 77 -17.52 3.57 0.00
C ALA A 77 -16.59 2.43 0.47
N LEU A 78 -15.29 2.52 0.21
CA LEU A 78 -14.31 1.54 0.70
C LEU A 78 -14.15 1.56 2.21
N ARG A 79 -14.23 2.73 2.87
CA ARG A 79 -14.28 2.81 4.34
C ARG A 79 -15.52 2.11 4.87
N ASP A 80 -16.68 2.28 4.22
CA ASP A 80 -17.96 1.69 4.62
C ASP A 80 -18.02 0.17 4.40
N VAL A 81 -17.05 -0.42 3.67
CA VAL A 81 -16.80 -1.88 3.62
C VAL A 81 -16.55 -2.44 5.03
N GLY A 82 -16.00 -1.64 5.93
CA GLY A 82 -15.78 -2.01 7.34
C GLY A 82 -14.52 -2.87 7.54
N ALA A 83 -13.56 -2.83 6.63
CA ALA A 83 -12.23 -3.40 6.86
C ALA A 83 -11.42 -2.51 7.82
N PRO A 84 -10.59 -3.07 8.71
CA PRO A 84 -9.78 -2.28 9.65
C PRO A 84 -8.72 -1.43 8.96
N ILE A 85 -8.32 -1.79 7.73
CA ILE A 85 -7.33 -1.04 6.95
C ILE A 85 -7.94 -0.65 5.61
N LEU A 86 -7.82 0.65 5.27
CA LEU A 86 -8.04 1.18 3.93
C LEU A 86 -6.68 1.57 3.32
N HIS A 87 -6.33 0.95 2.20
CA HIS A 87 -5.05 1.12 1.54
C HIS A 87 -5.22 1.89 0.21
N TYR A 88 -4.56 3.03 0.09
CA TYR A 88 -4.35 3.70 -1.19
C TYR A 88 -3.10 3.12 -1.84
N LYS A 89 -3.29 2.23 -2.82
CA LYS A 89 -2.23 1.49 -3.50
C LYS A 89 -1.66 2.32 -4.65
N VAL A 90 -0.37 2.61 -4.54
CA VAL A 90 0.41 3.34 -5.55
C VAL A 90 1.48 2.45 -6.17
N CYS A 91 2.17 2.92 -7.20
CA CYS A 91 3.30 2.21 -7.80
C CYS A 91 4.41 1.95 -6.77
N SER A 92 5.11 0.82 -6.93
CA SER A 92 6.28 0.52 -6.10
C SER A 92 7.48 1.42 -6.38
N THR A 93 7.44 2.25 -7.42
CA THR A 93 8.40 3.32 -7.70
C THR A 93 7.97 4.67 -7.10
N PHE A 94 6.79 4.74 -6.49
CA PHE A 94 6.27 5.91 -5.78
C PHE A 94 6.18 7.19 -6.64
N ASP A 95 6.17 7.02 -7.96
CA ASP A 95 6.16 8.10 -8.94
C ASP A 95 4.87 8.92 -8.84
N SER A 96 5.03 10.21 -8.60
CA SER A 96 3.97 11.18 -8.36
C SER A 96 4.53 12.60 -8.44
N SER A 97 3.65 13.59 -8.56
CA SER A 97 4.05 15.00 -8.53
C SER A 97 2.98 15.85 -7.83
N PRO A 98 3.25 17.12 -7.52
CA PRO A 98 2.21 18.01 -6.96
C PRO A 98 0.99 18.20 -7.87
N THR A 99 1.15 17.98 -9.18
CA THR A 99 0.13 18.31 -10.18
C THR A 99 -0.47 17.10 -10.89
N ILE A 100 0.19 15.94 -10.87
CA ILE A 100 -0.27 14.71 -11.52
C ILE A 100 -0.04 13.54 -10.57
N GLY A 101 -1.09 12.75 -10.32
CA GLY A 101 -1.04 11.55 -9.49
C GLY A 101 -0.54 11.82 -8.07
N SER A 102 -0.91 12.97 -7.49
CA SER A 102 -0.34 13.47 -6.24
C SER A 102 -0.69 12.56 -5.06
N ILE A 103 0.29 11.81 -4.58
CA ILE A 103 0.16 10.98 -3.37
C ILE A 103 -0.09 11.88 -2.16
N GLY A 104 0.60 13.02 -2.07
CA GLY A 104 0.40 14.00 -1.01
C GLY A 104 -1.02 14.55 -0.97
N HIS A 105 -1.64 14.80 -2.12
CA HIS A 105 -3.03 15.23 -2.19
C HIS A 105 -4.00 14.20 -1.59
N VAL A 106 -3.81 12.92 -1.91
CA VAL A 106 -4.62 11.84 -1.30
C VAL A 106 -4.40 11.74 0.21
N ILE A 107 -3.18 11.93 0.66
CA ILE A 107 -2.87 12.01 2.10
C ILE A 107 -3.67 13.14 2.74
N ASP A 108 -3.72 14.32 2.15
CA ASP A 108 -4.48 15.47 2.68
C ASP A 108 -6.00 15.20 2.66
N MET A 109 -6.52 14.54 1.62
CA MET A 109 -7.91 14.07 1.59
C MET A 109 -8.20 13.09 2.75
N ALA A 110 -7.32 12.13 2.97
CA ALA A 110 -7.48 11.14 4.03
C ALA A 110 -7.38 11.79 5.43
N ARG A 111 -6.47 12.73 5.63
CA ARG A 111 -6.34 13.49 6.89
C ARG A 111 -7.61 14.28 7.20
N ARG A 112 -8.22 14.88 6.19
CA ARG A 112 -9.46 15.66 6.34
C ARG A 112 -10.68 14.77 6.63
N ASP A 113 -10.81 13.64 5.90
CA ASP A 113 -12.08 12.95 5.78
C ASP A 113 -12.10 11.53 6.39
N LEU A 114 -10.94 10.91 6.68
CA LEU A 114 -10.87 9.48 7.00
C LEU A 114 -10.17 9.13 8.31
N VAL A 115 -9.15 9.88 8.74
CA VAL A 115 -8.25 9.39 9.81
C VAL A 115 -8.38 10.11 11.15
N ASP A 116 -9.18 11.17 11.25
CA ASP A 116 -9.45 11.88 12.50
C ASP A 116 -8.17 12.23 13.30
N GLY A 117 -7.19 12.86 12.62
CA GLY A 117 -5.91 13.29 13.24
C GLY A 117 -4.93 12.16 13.57
N ARG A 118 -5.19 10.92 13.12
CA ARG A 118 -4.29 9.78 13.34
C ARG A 118 -3.20 9.72 12.26
N THR A 119 -2.08 9.13 12.63
CA THR A 119 -0.93 8.91 11.73
C THR A 119 -1.30 7.96 10.59
N ILE A 120 -0.94 8.33 9.36
CA ILE A 120 -1.05 7.52 8.16
C ILE A 120 0.24 6.73 7.98
N SER A 121 0.12 5.42 7.75
CA SER A 121 1.28 4.58 7.42
C SER A 121 1.67 4.72 5.96
N VAL A 122 2.96 4.91 5.69
CA VAL A 122 3.53 4.98 4.34
C VAL A 122 4.54 3.85 4.16
N LEU A 123 4.33 2.97 3.16
CA LEU A 123 5.21 1.84 2.90
C LEU A 123 5.34 1.59 1.39
N ALA A 124 6.45 2.01 0.80
CA ALA A 124 6.73 1.87 -0.63
C ALA A 124 7.52 0.61 -0.98
N GLY A 125 8.43 0.17 -0.11
CA GLY A 125 9.31 -0.97 -0.33
C GLY A 125 8.54 -2.29 -0.54
N SER A 126 9.01 -3.10 -1.49
CA SER A 126 8.47 -4.42 -1.81
C SER A 126 9.61 -5.33 -2.28
N PRO A 127 10.27 -6.06 -1.38
CA PRO A 127 11.39 -6.94 -1.74
C PRO A 127 11.07 -7.96 -2.84
N PRO A 128 9.86 -8.57 -2.91
CA PRO A 128 9.51 -9.45 -4.02
C PRO A 128 9.58 -8.78 -5.40
N LEU A 129 9.38 -7.46 -5.46
CA LEU A 129 9.50 -6.66 -6.68
C LEU A 129 10.89 -5.99 -6.81
N ARG A 130 11.85 -6.32 -5.94
CA ARG A 130 13.17 -5.68 -5.87
C ARG A 130 13.05 -4.15 -5.71
N ARG A 131 12.20 -3.73 -4.78
CA ARG A 131 11.99 -2.33 -4.35
C ARG A 131 12.31 -2.24 -2.88
N TYR A 132 13.17 -1.30 -2.51
CA TYR A 132 13.69 -1.19 -1.15
C TYR A 132 13.62 0.26 -0.68
N THR A 133 13.34 0.45 0.61
CA THR A 133 13.47 1.77 1.26
C THR A 133 14.44 1.63 2.42
N VAL A 134 15.50 2.44 2.44
CA VAL A 134 16.59 2.37 3.43
C VAL A 134 16.94 3.79 3.86
N PHE A 135 16.79 4.09 5.14
CA PHE A 135 16.92 5.43 5.73
C PHE A 135 16.07 6.50 5.00
N GLY A 136 14.87 6.10 4.59
CA GLY A 136 13.95 6.94 3.83
C GLY A 136 14.25 7.04 2.33
N GLN A 137 15.45 6.62 1.90
CA GLN A 137 15.85 6.61 0.49
C GLN A 137 15.24 5.39 -0.21
N HIS A 138 14.62 5.61 -1.36
CA HIS A 138 13.98 4.54 -2.12
C HIS A 138 14.86 4.07 -3.27
N PHE A 139 14.87 2.76 -3.49
CA PHE A 139 15.68 2.06 -4.48
C PHE A 139 14.80 1.13 -5.31
N ALA A 140 15.11 1.02 -6.60
CA ALA A 140 14.41 0.15 -7.52
C ALA A 140 15.38 -0.59 -8.45
N ALA A 141 15.05 -1.83 -8.79
CA ALA A 141 15.81 -2.59 -9.78
C ALA A 141 15.51 -2.12 -11.20
N ALA A 142 16.57 -2.02 -12.01
CA ALA A 142 16.54 -1.96 -13.47
C ALA A 142 17.45 -3.07 -14.01
N GLY A 143 16.86 -4.09 -14.62
CA GLY A 143 17.61 -5.33 -14.93
C GLY A 143 18.14 -5.96 -13.65
N ASP A 144 19.44 -6.25 -13.61
CA ASP A 144 20.10 -6.88 -12.47
C ASP A 144 20.62 -5.90 -11.41
N GLU A 145 20.65 -4.62 -11.71
CA GLU A 145 21.16 -3.59 -10.81
C GLU A 145 20.06 -2.92 -9.97
N ILE A 146 20.44 -2.49 -8.77
CA ILE A 146 19.59 -1.68 -7.89
C ILE A 146 20.07 -0.24 -7.95
N HIS A 147 19.18 0.66 -8.32
CA HIS A 147 19.47 2.09 -8.42
C HIS A 147 18.69 2.86 -7.35
N ARG A 148 19.30 3.89 -6.78
CA ARG A 148 18.57 4.90 -6.04
C ARG A 148 17.60 5.59 -7.01
N LEU A 149 16.39 5.88 -6.57
CA LEU A 149 15.28 6.21 -7.44
C LEU A 149 15.54 7.46 -8.33
N ASP A 150 16.18 8.48 -7.75
CA ASP A 150 16.57 9.71 -8.47
C ASP A 150 17.68 9.49 -9.53
N ARG A 151 18.31 8.32 -9.54
CA ARG A 151 19.34 7.89 -10.50
C ARG A 151 18.92 6.66 -11.30
N HIS A 152 17.69 6.20 -11.09
CA HIS A 152 17.14 5.06 -11.82
C HIS A 152 17.01 5.41 -13.33
N PRO A 153 17.51 4.57 -14.24
CA PRO A 153 17.62 4.93 -15.67
C PRO A 153 16.28 5.32 -16.32
N THR A 154 15.17 4.73 -15.87
CA THR A 154 13.83 5.04 -16.36
C THR A 154 13.14 6.08 -15.49
N MET A 155 13.12 5.87 -14.15
CA MET A 155 12.28 6.67 -13.25
C MET A 155 12.78 8.11 -13.10
N SER A 156 14.08 8.36 -13.12
CA SER A 156 14.62 9.73 -13.11
C SER A 156 14.23 10.56 -14.34
N ARG A 157 13.77 9.89 -15.40
CA ARG A 157 13.34 10.50 -16.67
C ARG A 157 11.91 10.09 -17.03
N HIS A 158 11.10 9.72 -16.03
CA HIS A 158 9.71 9.34 -16.29
C HIS A 158 8.96 10.49 -16.98
N PRO A 159 8.24 10.24 -18.08
CA PRO A 159 7.70 11.32 -18.93
C PRO A 159 6.65 12.18 -18.22
N ALA A 160 5.87 11.63 -17.29
CA ALA A 160 4.83 12.36 -16.57
C ALA A 160 5.29 12.82 -15.18
N THR A 161 5.98 11.95 -14.44
CA THR A 161 6.37 12.13 -13.04
C THR A 161 7.82 11.72 -12.83
N PRO A 162 8.81 12.49 -13.33
CA PRO A 162 10.22 12.17 -13.14
C PRO A 162 10.57 12.20 -11.64
N MET A 163 11.25 11.15 -11.19
CA MET A 163 11.67 10.99 -9.80
C MET A 163 13.08 11.54 -9.62
N ASP A 164 13.17 12.78 -9.18
CA ASP A 164 14.40 13.53 -8.94
C ASP A 164 14.85 13.54 -7.48
N GLU A 165 14.04 12.93 -6.59
CA GLU A 165 14.29 12.80 -5.16
C GLU A 165 14.02 11.36 -4.72
N ALA A 166 14.97 10.77 -4.00
CA ALA A 166 14.86 9.41 -3.51
C ALA A 166 14.41 9.32 -2.04
N ASP A 167 14.60 10.39 -1.22
CA ASP A 167 13.99 10.44 0.11
C ASP A 167 12.51 10.68 -0.03
N LEU A 168 11.71 9.64 0.27
CA LEU A 168 10.25 9.71 0.10
C LEU A 168 9.59 10.76 0.98
N ARG A 169 10.20 11.14 2.11
CA ARG A 169 9.70 12.21 2.97
C ARG A 169 9.88 13.57 2.31
N VAL A 170 11.05 13.81 1.70
CA VAL A 170 11.33 15.02 0.94
C VAL A 170 10.46 15.07 -0.32
N HIS A 171 10.31 13.94 -1.01
CA HIS A 171 9.42 13.84 -2.16
C HIS A 171 7.96 14.19 -1.79
N LEU A 172 7.43 13.63 -0.70
CA LEU A 172 6.08 13.93 -0.22
C LEU A 172 5.93 15.37 0.29
N SER A 173 6.95 15.97 0.91
CA SER A 173 6.90 17.35 1.40
C SER A 173 6.71 18.40 0.30
N ARG A 174 6.95 18.03 -0.96
CA ARG A 174 6.63 18.86 -2.13
C ARG A 174 5.15 18.77 -2.53
N GLN A 175 4.40 17.83 -1.98
CA GLN A 175 3.02 17.51 -2.35
C GLN A 175 2.02 17.75 -1.21
N THR A 176 2.46 17.75 0.04
CA THR A 176 1.65 17.95 1.24
C THR A 176 2.46 18.64 2.33
N SER A 177 1.78 19.37 3.21
CA SER A 177 2.36 19.94 4.43
C SER A 177 2.37 18.97 5.62
N ALA A 178 1.95 17.73 5.44
CA ALA A 178 1.89 16.71 6.48
C ALA A 178 3.29 16.45 7.06
N SER A 179 3.41 16.49 8.38
CA SER A 179 4.64 16.14 9.08
C SER A 179 4.95 14.64 8.93
N SER A 180 6.23 14.28 8.78
CA SER A 180 6.61 12.89 8.58
C SER A 180 7.69 12.44 9.56
N ALA A 181 7.56 11.21 10.07
CA ALA A 181 8.58 10.48 10.80
C ALA A 181 8.98 9.21 10.05
N LEU A 182 10.08 8.60 10.47
CA LEU A 182 10.66 7.41 9.84
C LEU A 182 10.89 6.30 10.88
N MET A 183 10.37 5.11 10.60
CA MET A 183 10.83 3.85 11.17
C MET A 183 11.88 3.28 10.21
N ASN A 184 13.15 3.56 10.48
CA ASN A 184 14.24 3.15 9.59
C ASN A 184 14.62 1.68 9.76
N VAL A 185 15.52 1.17 8.91
CA VAL A 185 15.96 -0.24 8.92
C VAL A 185 16.54 -0.69 10.26
N VAL A 186 17.12 0.22 11.03
CA VAL A 186 17.67 -0.05 12.37
C VAL A 186 16.58 -0.05 13.42
N ASP A 187 15.59 0.86 13.32
CA ASP A 187 14.43 0.92 14.20
C ASP A 187 13.57 -0.35 14.08
N LEU A 188 13.53 -0.95 12.87
CA LEU A 188 12.76 -2.16 12.55
C LEU A 188 13.56 -3.47 12.75
N ASP A 189 14.80 -3.38 13.22
CA ASP A 189 15.65 -4.54 13.50
C ASP A 189 15.55 -4.95 14.98
N GLY A 190 15.86 -6.23 15.25
CA GLY A 190 15.89 -6.76 16.62
C GLY A 190 14.58 -7.44 17.04
N ASP A 191 14.40 -7.59 18.34
CA ASP A 191 13.22 -8.22 18.90
C ASP A 191 12.00 -7.26 18.93
N THR A 192 10.85 -7.83 19.24
CA THR A 192 9.59 -7.07 19.31
C THR A 192 9.66 -5.90 20.29
N ALA A 193 10.28 -6.09 21.46
CA ALA A 193 10.36 -5.05 22.49
C ALA A 193 11.20 -3.86 22.03
N HIS A 194 12.30 -4.12 21.32
CA HIS A 194 13.12 -3.06 20.71
C HIS A 194 12.33 -2.28 19.67
N VAL A 195 11.69 -2.97 18.73
CA VAL A 195 10.88 -2.33 17.67
C VAL A 195 9.75 -1.52 18.29
N ASP A 196 9.05 -2.02 19.30
CA ASP A 196 7.96 -1.32 19.98
C ASP A 196 8.43 -0.05 20.70
N ALA A 197 9.59 -0.11 21.35
CA ALA A 197 10.16 1.06 22.01
C ALA A 197 10.51 2.18 21.00
N ARG A 198 11.07 1.81 19.83
CA ARG A 198 11.36 2.75 18.73
C ARG A 198 10.08 3.32 18.12
N PHE A 199 9.11 2.46 17.84
CA PHE A 199 7.79 2.89 17.35
C PHE A 199 7.13 3.87 18.32
N ALA A 200 7.06 3.54 19.62
CA ALA A 200 6.49 4.42 20.62
C ALA A 200 7.24 5.76 20.71
N ALA A 201 8.56 5.77 20.50
CA ALA A 201 9.33 7.01 20.46
C ALA A 201 8.93 7.90 19.28
N ARG A 202 8.75 7.32 18.07
CA ARG A 202 8.29 8.06 16.89
C ARG A 202 6.86 8.57 17.06
N MET A 203 5.97 7.78 17.61
CA MET A 203 4.57 8.15 17.80
C MET A 203 4.36 9.25 18.86
N ARG A 204 5.31 9.45 19.79
CA ARG A 204 5.26 10.60 20.71
C ARG A 204 5.38 11.96 20.01
N GLU A 205 6.03 12.00 18.86
CA GLU A 205 6.15 13.19 18.03
C GLU A 205 4.83 13.55 17.32
N ARG A 206 3.84 12.66 17.36
CA ARG A 206 2.53 12.76 16.69
C ARG A 206 2.66 13.13 15.21
N PRO A 207 3.45 12.38 14.43
CA PRO A 207 3.59 12.67 13.02
C PRO A 207 2.28 12.41 12.28
N ASP A 208 2.01 13.19 11.24
CA ASP A 208 0.89 12.92 10.32
C ASP A 208 1.15 11.66 9.50
N LEU A 209 2.42 11.43 9.13
CA LEU A 209 2.87 10.29 8.32
C LEU A 209 3.97 9.53 9.06
N LEU A 210 3.89 8.21 9.02
CA LEU A 210 5.00 7.34 9.44
C LEU A 210 5.45 6.49 8.25
N LEU A 211 6.62 6.83 7.72
CA LEU A 211 7.28 6.06 6.67
C LEU A 211 7.99 4.84 7.29
N TYR A 212 7.80 3.68 6.70
CA TYR A 212 8.50 2.45 7.07
C TYR A 212 9.53 2.09 6.01
N ASP A 213 10.78 1.92 6.43
CA ASP A 213 11.79 1.30 5.60
C ASP A 213 11.51 -0.18 5.40
N VAL A 214 11.89 -0.69 4.23
CA VAL A 214 11.79 -2.11 3.91
C VAL A 214 13.03 -2.53 3.12
N LEU A 215 13.88 -3.31 3.74
CA LEU A 215 15.08 -3.88 3.12
C LEU A 215 14.89 -5.38 2.82
N ASP A 216 14.20 -6.09 3.69
CA ASP A 216 14.06 -7.55 3.67
C ASP A 216 12.72 -7.99 4.30
N ASP A 217 12.48 -9.29 4.31
CA ASP A 217 11.26 -9.90 4.84
C ASP A 217 11.10 -9.68 6.35
N ALA A 218 12.19 -9.54 7.11
CA ALA A 218 12.11 -9.31 8.55
C ALA A 218 11.55 -7.92 8.84
N ARG A 219 12.11 -6.88 8.19
CA ARG A 219 11.63 -5.49 8.31
C ARG A 219 10.23 -5.32 7.74
N LEU A 220 9.95 -5.97 6.60
CA LEU A 220 8.62 -6.00 6.00
C LEU A 220 7.56 -6.55 6.99
N ARG A 221 7.85 -7.67 7.65
CA ARG A 221 6.96 -8.28 8.64
C ARG A 221 6.80 -7.40 9.89
N ALA A 222 7.88 -6.77 10.36
CA ALA A 222 7.81 -5.86 11.50
C ALA A 222 6.92 -4.65 11.20
N ALA A 223 7.07 -4.03 10.02
CA ALA A 223 6.19 -2.95 9.57
C ALA A 223 4.73 -3.42 9.45
N GLY A 224 4.49 -4.60 8.87
CA GLY A 224 3.14 -5.19 8.76
C GLY A 224 2.48 -5.42 10.11
N ARG A 225 3.24 -5.87 11.12
CA ARG A 225 2.76 -6.00 12.50
C ARG A 225 2.33 -4.65 13.06
N LEU A 226 3.17 -3.64 12.98
CA LEU A 226 2.88 -2.31 13.51
C LEU A 226 1.64 -1.69 12.85
N ILE A 227 1.53 -1.76 11.52
CA ILE A 227 0.36 -1.29 10.77
C ILE A 227 -0.91 -2.04 11.21
N TRP A 228 -0.82 -3.36 11.38
CA TRP A 228 -1.93 -4.18 11.83
C TRP A 228 -2.37 -3.83 13.26
N GLU A 229 -1.44 -3.70 14.20
CA GLU A 229 -1.72 -3.34 15.59
C GLU A 229 -2.38 -1.96 15.71
N GLU A 230 -1.93 -0.96 14.93
CA GLU A 230 -2.60 0.34 14.86
C GLU A 230 -4.04 0.23 14.33
N SER A 231 -4.28 -0.63 13.34
CA SER A 231 -5.62 -0.85 12.78
C SER A 231 -6.60 -1.53 13.74
N GLN A 232 -6.09 -2.21 14.78
CA GLN A 232 -6.94 -2.80 15.81
C GLN A 232 -7.42 -1.78 16.87
N ARG A 233 -6.77 -0.63 16.93
CA ARG A 233 -7.17 0.47 17.83
C ARG A 233 -8.26 1.32 17.20
N ALA A 234 -8.19 1.53 15.88
CA ALA A 234 -9.18 2.27 15.10
C ALA A 234 -8.94 2.05 13.60
N PRO A 235 -9.93 2.31 12.71
CA PRO A 235 -9.74 2.24 11.27
C PRO A 235 -8.49 2.98 10.82
N HIS A 236 -7.64 2.32 10.04
CA HIS A 236 -6.31 2.79 9.68
C HIS A 236 -6.19 3.04 8.18
N PHE A 237 -5.52 4.14 7.80
CA PHE A 237 -5.23 4.46 6.41
C PHE A 237 -3.77 4.20 6.11
N ALA A 238 -3.50 3.46 5.06
CA ALA A 238 -2.15 3.17 4.59
C ALA A 238 -1.98 3.62 3.15
N VAL A 239 -0.82 4.18 2.83
CA VAL A 239 -0.42 4.58 1.48
C VAL A 239 0.83 3.81 1.11
N GLY A 240 0.87 3.20 -0.07
CA GLY A 240 2.08 2.50 -0.48
C GLY A 240 1.88 1.54 -1.65
N SER A 241 2.92 0.77 -1.92
CA SER A 241 2.90 -0.26 -2.96
C SER A 241 2.17 -1.53 -2.53
N SER A 242 2.20 -2.57 -3.34
CA SER A 242 1.82 -3.93 -2.92
C SER A 242 2.64 -4.44 -1.71
N GLY A 243 3.74 -3.75 -1.38
CA GLY A 243 4.49 -3.95 -0.14
C GLY A 243 3.63 -3.92 1.12
N VAL A 244 2.59 -3.07 1.16
CA VAL A 244 1.61 -3.06 2.26
C VAL A 244 0.91 -4.41 2.38
N GLY A 245 0.43 -4.96 1.27
CA GLY A 245 -0.19 -6.30 1.23
C GLY A 245 0.77 -7.39 1.66
N TYR A 246 2.00 -7.38 1.16
CA TYR A 246 3.04 -8.33 1.56
C TYR A 246 3.40 -8.22 3.05
N ALA A 247 3.51 -7.00 3.58
CA ALA A 247 3.81 -6.76 5.00
C ALA A 247 2.70 -7.32 5.92
N LEU A 248 1.44 -7.00 5.61
CA LEU A 248 0.28 -7.48 6.35
C LEU A 248 0.15 -9.01 6.29
N THR A 249 0.28 -9.59 5.09
CA THR A 249 0.17 -11.05 4.92
C THR A 249 1.31 -11.80 5.58
N ALA A 250 2.53 -11.23 5.63
CA ALA A 250 3.65 -11.80 6.38
C ALA A 250 3.34 -11.83 7.89
N HIS A 251 2.79 -10.76 8.43
CA HIS A 251 2.35 -10.72 9.84
C HIS A 251 1.17 -11.67 10.10
N TRP A 252 0.11 -11.62 9.31
CA TRP A 252 -1.06 -12.50 9.48
C TRP A 252 -0.72 -13.98 9.41
N ARG A 253 0.26 -14.35 8.55
CA ARG A 253 0.77 -15.72 8.48
C ARG A 253 1.56 -16.10 9.73
N ALA A 254 2.41 -15.24 10.23
CA ALA A 254 3.18 -15.46 11.43
C ALA A 254 2.31 -15.63 12.69
N THR A 255 1.14 -15.00 12.71
CA THR A 255 0.17 -15.08 13.83
C THR A 255 -0.92 -16.14 13.61
N GLY A 256 -0.89 -16.91 12.52
CA GLY A 256 -1.89 -17.94 12.22
C GLY A 256 -3.25 -17.41 11.75
N MET A 257 -3.38 -16.12 11.45
CA MET A 257 -4.62 -15.53 10.93
C MET A 257 -4.94 -15.97 9.50
N ILE A 258 -3.92 -16.38 8.75
CA ILE A 258 -4.03 -16.93 7.39
C ILE A 258 -3.17 -18.21 7.29
N PRO A 259 -3.44 -19.09 6.31
CA PRO A 259 -2.67 -20.31 6.13
C PRO A 259 -1.17 -20.07 5.96
N ALA A 260 -0.35 -20.99 6.48
CA ALA A 260 1.11 -20.92 6.36
C ALA A 260 1.58 -21.09 4.91
N ALA A 261 0.92 -21.94 4.12
CA ALA A 261 1.24 -22.16 2.71
C ALA A 261 0.62 -21.08 1.82
N ARG A 262 1.33 -20.74 0.74
CA ARG A 262 0.75 -19.95 -0.34
C ARG A 262 -0.35 -20.74 -1.05
N ALA A 263 -1.33 -20.04 -1.60
CA ALA A 263 -2.34 -20.70 -2.45
C ALA A 263 -1.66 -21.29 -3.68
N VAL A 264 -1.94 -22.57 -3.95
CA VAL A 264 -1.51 -23.21 -5.19
C VAL A 264 -2.61 -22.96 -6.22
N LEU A 265 -2.26 -22.28 -7.30
CA LEU A 265 -3.18 -22.13 -8.42
C LEU A 265 -3.41 -23.49 -9.08
N PRO A 266 -4.65 -23.81 -9.46
CA PRO A 266 -4.91 -25.04 -10.19
C PRO A 266 -4.14 -25.03 -11.51
N PRO A 267 -3.67 -26.20 -12.00
CA PRO A 267 -2.98 -26.27 -13.28
C PRO A 267 -3.92 -25.80 -14.39
N ILE A 268 -3.41 -24.91 -15.24
CA ILE A 268 -4.15 -24.42 -16.40
C ILE A 268 -4.06 -25.51 -17.49
N ALA A 269 -5.21 -25.91 -18.01
CA ALA A 269 -5.24 -26.84 -19.14
C ALA A 269 -4.57 -26.23 -20.39
N PRO A 270 -3.80 -26.98 -21.16
CA PRO A 270 -3.22 -26.49 -22.40
C PRO A 270 -4.31 -25.96 -23.36
N VAL A 271 -4.10 -24.79 -23.91
CA VAL A 271 -4.98 -24.19 -24.92
C VAL A 271 -4.31 -24.22 -26.28
N LYS A 272 -5.10 -24.44 -27.34
CA LYS A 272 -4.56 -24.52 -28.72
C LYS A 272 -4.12 -23.14 -29.24
N GLN A 273 -4.75 -22.08 -28.73
CA GLN A 273 -4.44 -20.70 -29.11
C GLN A 273 -4.58 -19.80 -27.89
N LEU A 274 -3.67 -18.85 -27.72
CA LEU A 274 -3.68 -17.83 -26.70
C LEU A 274 -3.55 -16.47 -27.38
N LEU A 275 -4.51 -15.57 -27.16
CA LEU A 275 -4.41 -14.16 -27.51
C LEU A 275 -4.00 -13.36 -26.26
N VAL A 276 -2.89 -12.66 -26.36
CA VAL A 276 -2.43 -11.73 -25.31
C VAL A 276 -2.53 -10.32 -25.88
N MET A 277 -3.26 -9.47 -25.19
CA MET A 277 -3.33 -8.03 -25.47
C MET A 277 -2.75 -7.28 -24.26
N SER A 278 -1.88 -6.31 -24.52
CA SER A 278 -1.28 -5.44 -23.52
C SER A 278 -1.51 -3.98 -23.87
#